data_eeccca8717de9136fd2feb110af4a931
#
_entry.id   eeccca8717de9136fd2feb110af4a931
#
_cell.length_a   1.000
_cell.length_b   1.000
_cell.length_c   1.000
_cell.angle_alpha   90.00
_cell.angle_beta   90.00
_cell.angle_gamma   90.00
#
_symmetry.space_group_name_H-M   'P 1'
#
loop_
_entity.id
_entity.type
_entity.pdbx_description
1 polymer ?
#
loop_
_entity_poly.entity_id
_entity_poly.type
_entity_poly.pdbx_seq_one_letter_code
_entity_poly.pdbx_strand_id
1 'polypeptide(L)'
;MKKIFKYIFAGMAAMSVVACSEDALETSPSSSVSGNELLGTATNALVSLNGVYRAMYTAGVSNSSNTHQCFGITAYNLVADVMGEDCIMNGQGSGWFWYDCVYNVKSRYTSTGWRSYDMWNGYYTWISNVNYILAEEETMSGSETEKNYVLGQAYAVRAYSYFMLAQMFSRTYKGHESEPCVPLYTEPTDIATEGKGRATIEEVYQQITSDLDKAITMLGNSGKRKHISHINEAVASGIKARVALVMEDWQTAL
;
A
#
# COMPACT_ATOMS: atom_id res chain seq x y z
N MET A 1 -67.49 -18.83 15.85
CA MET A 1 -66.48 -18.85 14.80
C MET A 1 -65.69 -17.52 14.63
N LYS A 2 -66.39 -16.35 14.59
CA LYS A 2 -65.67 -15.05 14.39
C LYS A 2 -64.71 -14.63 15.51
N LYS A 3 -64.79 -15.11 16.74
CA LYS A 3 -63.90 -14.79 17.85
C LYS A 3 -62.63 -15.62 17.83
N ILE A 4 -62.68 -16.87 17.39
CA ILE A 4 -61.50 -17.77 17.30
C ILE A 4 -60.54 -17.31 16.20
N PHE A 5 -61.04 -16.82 15.06
CA PHE A 5 -60.23 -16.27 13.97
C PHE A 5 -59.43 -15.03 14.38
N LYS A 6 -59.98 -14.19 15.28
CA LYS A 6 -59.25 -13.01 15.79
C LYS A 6 -58.03 -13.38 16.65
N TYR A 7 -58.14 -14.44 17.45
CA TYR A 7 -57.02 -14.89 18.28
C TYR A 7 -55.96 -15.66 17.50
N ILE A 8 -56.35 -16.37 16.44
CA ILE A 8 -55.40 -17.03 15.52
C ILE A 8 -54.62 -15.99 14.72
N PHE A 9 -55.29 -14.90 14.27
CA PHE A 9 -54.59 -13.81 13.53
C PHE A 9 -53.69 -12.99 14.43
N ALA A 10 -54.06 -12.74 15.68
CA ALA A 10 -53.24 -12.05 16.68
C ALA A 10 -52.02 -12.91 17.08
N GLY A 11 -52.16 -14.23 17.18
CA GLY A 11 -51.05 -15.16 17.45
C GLY A 11 -50.04 -15.27 16.29
N MET A 12 -50.52 -15.24 15.04
CA MET A 12 -49.63 -15.20 13.87
C MET A 12 -48.87 -13.87 13.70
N ALA A 13 -49.48 -12.75 14.04
CA ALA A 13 -48.86 -11.45 14.02
C ALA A 13 -47.80 -11.28 15.12
N ALA A 14 -47.93 -11.95 16.26
CA ALA A 14 -46.94 -11.93 17.34
C ALA A 14 -45.72 -12.80 17.07
N MET A 15 -45.83 -13.84 16.22
CA MET A 15 -44.68 -14.68 15.83
C MET A 15 -43.78 -14.07 14.72
N SER A 16 -44.26 -13.04 14.00
CA SER A 16 -43.48 -12.39 12.94
C SER A 16 -42.50 -11.30 13.44
N VAL A 17 -42.52 -10.97 14.75
CA VAL A 17 -41.67 -9.92 15.31
C VAL A 17 -40.36 -10.47 15.92
N VAL A 18 -40.15 -11.81 15.98
CA VAL A 18 -38.97 -12.44 16.59
C VAL A 18 -37.94 -12.89 15.55
N ALA A 19 -38.18 -12.61 14.26
CA ALA A 19 -37.40 -13.18 13.16
C ALA A 19 -36.28 -12.29 12.58
N CYS A 20 -35.91 -11.21 13.25
CA CYS A 20 -34.73 -10.43 12.86
C CYS A 20 -33.95 -10.08 14.12
N SER A 21 -33.09 -11.00 14.60
CA SER A 21 -31.95 -10.58 15.41
C SER A 21 -30.93 -9.97 14.47
N GLU A 22 -30.36 -8.83 14.81
CA GLU A 22 -29.25 -8.20 14.07
C GLU A 22 -28.07 -9.18 13.88
N ASP A 23 -27.85 -10.10 14.79
CA ASP A 23 -26.87 -11.19 14.71
C ASP A 23 -27.04 -12.12 13.49
N ALA A 24 -28.25 -12.24 12.93
CA ALA A 24 -28.49 -13.05 11.74
C ALA A 24 -28.09 -12.35 10.44
N LEU A 25 -27.79 -11.05 10.48
CA LEU A 25 -27.34 -10.25 9.35
C LEU A 25 -25.80 -10.09 9.34
N GLU A 26 -25.13 -10.41 10.42
CA GLU A 26 -23.67 -10.50 10.48
C GLU A 26 -23.20 -11.86 9.94
N THR A 27 -23.18 -11.99 8.63
CA THR A 27 -22.62 -13.18 7.97
C THR A 27 -21.13 -12.99 7.73
N SER A 28 -20.31 -13.65 8.53
CA SER A 28 -18.91 -13.87 8.14
C SER A 28 -18.85 -14.85 6.97
N PRO A 29 -18.12 -14.56 5.89
CA PRO A 29 -17.98 -15.48 4.77
C PRO A 29 -17.37 -16.78 5.25
N SER A 30 -18.05 -17.91 5.07
CA SER A 30 -17.56 -19.25 5.49
C SER A 30 -16.32 -19.74 4.73
N SER A 31 -15.92 -19.02 3.67
CA SER A 31 -14.77 -19.36 2.80
C SER A 31 -13.68 -18.27 2.77
N SER A 32 -13.82 -17.17 3.51
CA SER A 32 -12.80 -16.14 3.64
C SER A 32 -12.68 -15.70 5.10
N VAL A 33 -11.46 -15.45 5.55
CA VAL A 33 -11.20 -14.90 6.89
C VAL A 33 -11.66 -13.44 6.92
N SER A 34 -12.38 -13.01 7.97
CA SER A 34 -12.76 -11.59 8.12
C SER A 34 -11.51 -10.73 8.27
N GLY A 35 -11.54 -9.48 7.81
CA GLY A 35 -10.40 -8.57 7.89
C GLY A 35 -9.88 -8.41 9.32
N ASN A 36 -10.77 -8.29 10.31
CA ASN A 36 -10.41 -8.17 11.72
C ASN A 36 -9.76 -9.44 12.28
N GLU A 37 -10.23 -10.63 11.87
CA GLU A 37 -9.58 -11.89 12.26
C GLU A 37 -8.20 -12.05 11.59
N LEU A 38 -8.07 -11.59 10.35
CA LEU A 38 -6.82 -11.68 9.58
C LEU A 38 -5.73 -10.74 10.14
N LEU A 39 -6.08 -9.58 10.64
CA LEU A 39 -5.12 -8.55 11.06
C LEU A 39 -4.99 -8.41 12.58
N GLY A 40 -5.89 -9.01 13.36
CA GLY A 40 -5.94 -8.90 14.81
C GLY A 40 -4.78 -9.57 15.56
N THR A 41 -3.89 -10.31 14.88
CA THR A 41 -2.68 -10.88 15.47
C THR A 41 -1.44 -10.56 14.64
N ALA A 42 -0.28 -10.37 15.29
CA ALA A 42 0.99 -10.11 14.60
C ALA A 42 1.37 -11.24 13.62
N THR A 43 1.05 -12.48 13.94
CA THR A 43 1.30 -13.62 13.05
C THR A 43 0.47 -13.55 11.78
N ASN A 44 -0.82 -13.29 11.89
CA ASN A 44 -1.72 -13.19 10.75
C ASN A 44 -1.46 -11.93 9.93
N ALA A 45 -1.19 -10.79 10.59
CA ALA A 45 -0.78 -9.57 9.92
C ALA A 45 0.53 -9.75 9.13
N LEU A 46 1.47 -10.57 9.61
CA LEU A 46 2.67 -10.94 8.84
C LEU A 46 2.33 -11.75 7.58
N VAL A 47 1.33 -12.63 7.63
CA VAL A 47 0.85 -13.35 6.44
C VAL A 47 0.28 -12.37 5.41
N SER A 48 -0.52 -11.39 5.86
CA SER A 48 -1.05 -10.31 5.01
C SER A 48 0.08 -9.48 4.39
N LEU A 49 1.07 -9.09 5.19
CA LEU A 49 2.25 -8.34 4.72
C LEU A 49 3.07 -9.13 3.70
N ASN A 50 3.19 -10.46 3.85
CA ASN A 50 3.82 -11.32 2.85
C ASN A 50 3.03 -11.32 1.52
N GLY A 51 1.71 -11.17 1.58
CA GLY A 51 0.86 -10.93 0.41
C GLY A 51 1.21 -9.62 -0.29
N VAL A 52 1.46 -8.54 0.47
CA VAL A 52 1.93 -7.26 -0.08
C VAL A 52 3.29 -7.42 -0.76
N TYR A 53 4.27 -8.05 -0.11
CA TYR A 53 5.57 -8.33 -0.73
C TYR A 53 5.44 -9.13 -2.02
N ARG A 54 4.56 -10.14 -2.04
CA ARG A 54 4.29 -10.91 -3.26
C ARG A 54 3.70 -10.05 -4.37
N ALA A 55 2.76 -9.17 -4.05
CA ALA A 55 2.15 -8.24 -5.01
C ALA A 55 3.17 -7.29 -5.63
N MET A 56 4.23 -6.95 -4.91
CA MET A 56 5.30 -6.05 -5.37
C MET A 56 6.14 -6.59 -6.54
N TYR A 57 6.09 -7.90 -6.82
CA TYR A 57 6.83 -8.52 -7.94
C TYR A 57 5.96 -9.42 -8.82
N THR A 58 4.67 -9.55 -8.51
CA THR A 58 3.77 -10.39 -9.31
C THR A 58 3.28 -9.63 -10.53
N ALA A 59 3.37 -10.26 -11.70
CA ALA A 59 2.89 -9.68 -12.94
C ALA A 59 1.37 -9.51 -12.93
N GLY A 60 0.90 -8.36 -13.43
CA GLY A 60 -0.51 -8.08 -13.66
C GLY A 60 -1.33 -7.70 -12.44
N VAL A 61 -0.72 -7.50 -11.26
CA VAL A 61 -1.44 -7.07 -10.05
C VAL A 61 -1.97 -5.64 -10.19
N SER A 62 -1.15 -4.73 -10.67
CA SER A 62 -1.53 -3.33 -10.86
C SER A 62 -2.12 -3.05 -12.26
N ASN A 63 -1.72 -3.81 -13.26
CA ASN A 63 -2.23 -3.71 -14.62
C ASN A 63 -2.17 -5.09 -15.31
N SER A 64 -3.33 -5.69 -15.52
CA SER A 64 -3.46 -7.03 -16.14
C SER A 64 -3.28 -7.03 -17.65
N SER A 65 -3.29 -5.86 -18.32
CA SER A 65 -3.22 -5.78 -19.79
C SER A 65 -1.80 -5.90 -20.34
N ASN A 66 -0.77 -5.54 -19.56
CA ASN A 66 0.64 -5.51 -19.96
C ASN A 66 1.52 -6.31 -19.00
N THR A 67 1.13 -7.53 -18.68
CA THR A 67 1.80 -8.37 -17.67
C THR A 67 3.30 -8.55 -17.89
N HIS A 68 3.76 -8.54 -19.14
CA HIS A 68 5.16 -8.66 -19.54
C HIS A 68 6.02 -7.40 -19.24
N GLN A 69 5.39 -6.28 -18.93
CA GLN A 69 6.06 -5.03 -18.52
C GLN A 69 5.48 -4.43 -17.23
N CYS A 70 4.47 -5.06 -16.63
CA CYS A 70 3.81 -4.68 -15.38
C CYS A 70 3.99 -5.79 -14.36
N PHE A 71 5.19 -5.92 -13.81
CA PHE A 71 5.56 -6.91 -12.79
C PHE A 71 6.15 -6.23 -11.55
N GLY A 72 5.55 -5.14 -11.14
CA GLY A 72 5.79 -4.44 -9.89
C GLY A 72 7.14 -3.72 -9.84
N ILE A 73 7.74 -3.66 -8.65
CA ILE A 73 8.96 -2.87 -8.36
C ILE A 73 10.09 -3.14 -9.35
N THR A 74 10.30 -4.39 -9.74
CA THR A 74 11.37 -4.73 -10.69
C THR A 74 11.18 -4.05 -12.03
N ALA A 75 9.92 -4.02 -12.54
CA ALA A 75 9.59 -3.32 -13.76
C ALA A 75 9.78 -1.80 -13.62
N TYR A 76 9.36 -1.24 -12.47
CA TYR A 76 9.46 0.20 -12.21
C TYR A 76 10.92 0.66 -12.13
N ASN A 77 11.76 -0.10 -11.43
CA ASN A 77 13.20 0.19 -11.36
C ASN A 77 13.86 0.04 -12.74
N LEU A 78 13.52 -1.01 -13.50
CA LEU A 78 14.05 -1.19 -14.86
C LEU A 78 13.68 -0.03 -15.79
N VAL A 79 12.44 0.49 -15.67
CA VAL A 79 12.03 1.70 -16.41
C VAL A 79 12.90 2.89 -16.03
N ALA A 80 13.17 3.09 -14.74
CA ALA A 80 14.04 4.17 -14.28
C ALA A 80 15.47 4.02 -14.83
N ASP A 81 16.02 2.81 -14.79
CA ASP A 81 17.38 2.52 -15.31
C ASP A 81 17.50 2.77 -16.82
N VAL A 82 16.53 2.28 -17.62
CA VAL A 82 16.58 2.47 -19.08
C VAL A 82 16.24 3.88 -19.54
N MET A 83 15.62 4.68 -18.67
CA MET A 83 15.40 6.12 -18.88
C MET A 83 16.54 6.97 -18.32
N GLY A 84 17.44 6.38 -17.54
CA GLY A 84 18.66 7.03 -17.06
C GLY A 84 19.75 7.09 -18.13
N GLU A 85 20.89 7.62 -17.75
CA GLU A 85 22.07 7.75 -18.63
C GLU A 85 23.00 6.52 -18.57
N ASP A 86 22.80 5.64 -17.56
CA ASP A 86 23.70 4.51 -17.28
C ASP A 86 23.37 3.25 -18.10
N CYS A 87 22.15 3.15 -18.65
CA CYS A 87 21.68 1.98 -19.39
C CYS A 87 21.21 2.36 -20.81
N ILE A 88 21.71 1.66 -21.82
CA ILE A 88 21.31 1.85 -23.21
C ILE A 88 20.82 0.54 -23.81
N MET A 89 19.65 0.56 -24.41
CA MET A 89 19.18 -0.54 -25.25
C MET A 89 19.75 -0.38 -26.67
N ASN A 90 20.52 -1.36 -27.14
CA ASN A 90 21.17 -1.33 -28.45
C ASN A 90 20.27 -1.71 -29.62
N GLY A 91 19.03 -2.10 -29.36
CA GLY A 91 18.06 -2.48 -30.40
C GLY A 91 16.69 -2.68 -29.83
N GLN A 92 15.67 -2.56 -30.66
CA GLN A 92 14.27 -2.69 -30.23
C GLN A 92 13.92 -4.10 -29.74
N GLY A 93 14.52 -5.16 -30.31
CA GLY A 93 14.20 -6.53 -29.96
C GLY A 93 12.71 -6.85 -30.01
N SER A 94 12.16 -7.38 -28.92
CA SER A 94 10.72 -7.62 -28.75
C SER A 94 9.92 -6.36 -28.40
N GLY A 95 10.57 -5.23 -28.23
CA GLY A 95 9.95 -3.94 -27.89
C GLY A 95 9.72 -3.70 -26.40
N TRP A 96 10.08 -4.67 -25.53
CA TRP A 96 9.91 -4.49 -24.07
C TRP A 96 10.82 -3.35 -23.59
N PHE A 97 10.22 -2.38 -22.87
CA PHE A 97 10.88 -1.18 -22.37
C PHE A 97 11.56 -0.29 -23.44
N TRP A 98 11.44 -0.64 -24.73
CA TRP A 98 12.02 0.14 -25.82
C TRP A 98 11.50 1.58 -25.86
N TYR A 99 10.18 1.74 -25.72
CA TYR A 99 9.55 3.06 -25.73
C TYR A 99 9.94 3.92 -24.52
N ASP A 100 10.30 3.28 -23.42
CA ASP A 100 10.84 3.95 -22.25
C ASP A 100 12.27 4.44 -22.52
N CYS A 101 13.12 3.58 -23.06
CA CYS A 101 14.51 3.89 -23.38
C CYS A 101 14.65 5.02 -24.44
N VAL A 102 13.80 5.02 -25.47
CA VAL A 102 13.85 6.05 -26.53
C VAL A 102 12.99 7.28 -26.23
N TYR A 103 12.54 7.44 -24.99
CA TYR A 103 11.71 8.55 -24.54
C TYR A 103 10.44 8.80 -25.37
N ASN A 104 9.91 7.75 -25.99
CA ASN A 104 8.62 7.83 -26.70
C ASN A 104 7.46 7.77 -25.72
N VAL A 105 7.28 8.88 -25.03
CA VAL A 105 6.40 8.99 -23.86
C VAL A 105 4.96 9.40 -24.17
N LYS A 106 4.50 9.27 -25.43
CA LYS A 106 3.13 9.67 -25.81
C LYS A 106 2.05 9.06 -24.91
N SER A 107 2.23 7.82 -24.47
CA SER A 107 1.33 7.14 -23.54
C SER A 107 1.46 7.59 -22.10
N ARG A 108 2.39 8.46 -21.74
CA ARG A 108 2.65 8.91 -20.38
C ARG A 108 2.01 10.26 -20.04
N TYR A 109 1.64 11.05 -21.06
CA TYR A 109 1.04 12.37 -20.86
C TYR A 109 -0.45 12.35 -20.53
N THR A 110 -1.08 11.17 -20.53
CA THR A 110 -2.51 11.03 -20.28
C THR A 110 -2.73 10.18 -19.01
N SER A 111 -3.80 10.48 -18.29
CA SER A 111 -4.23 9.67 -17.12
C SER A 111 -4.58 8.21 -17.50
N THR A 112 -4.80 7.95 -18.78
CA THR A 112 -5.07 6.60 -19.34
C THR A 112 -3.81 5.90 -19.84
N GLY A 113 -2.64 6.55 -19.76
CA GLY A 113 -1.37 5.96 -20.12
C GLY A 113 -1.05 4.76 -19.21
N TRP A 114 -0.98 3.56 -19.80
CA TRP A 114 -0.85 2.33 -19.04
C TRP A 114 0.39 2.30 -18.11
N ARG A 115 1.51 2.92 -18.50
CA ARG A 115 2.73 2.96 -17.68
C ARG A 115 2.54 3.81 -16.42
N SER A 116 2.00 5.01 -16.58
CA SER A 116 1.70 5.90 -15.44
C SER A 116 0.63 5.30 -14.55
N TYR A 117 -0.40 4.70 -15.14
CA TYR A 117 -1.46 4.00 -14.40
C TYR A 117 -0.91 2.82 -13.59
N ASP A 118 -0.04 1.98 -14.18
CA ASP A 118 0.54 0.82 -13.51
C ASP A 118 1.33 1.21 -12.27
N MET A 119 2.24 2.19 -12.39
CA MET A 119 3.04 2.68 -11.27
C MET A 119 2.18 3.31 -10.18
N TRP A 120 1.26 4.20 -10.56
CA TRP A 120 0.34 4.85 -9.64
C TRP A 120 -0.50 3.82 -8.88
N ASN A 121 -1.16 2.94 -9.60
CA ASN A 121 -2.04 1.93 -9.03
C ASN A 121 -1.27 0.93 -8.17
N GLY A 122 -0.08 0.51 -8.58
CA GLY A 122 0.76 -0.41 -7.82
C GLY A 122 1.14 0.14 -6.45
N TYR A 123 1.73 1.34 -6.41
CA TYR A 123 2.13 1.94 -5.13
C TYR A 123 0.94 2.25 -4.23
N TYR A 124 -0.17 2.77 -4.75
CA TYR A 124 -1.36 3.00 -3.93
C TYR A 124 -2.03 1.71 -3.45
N THR A 125 -1.98 0.65 -4.21
CA THR A 125 -2.44 -0.68 -3.75
C THR A 125 -1.62 -1.15 -2.55
N TRP A 126 -0.30 -0.99 -2.57
CA TRP A 126 0.55 -1.38 -1.44
C TRP A 126 0.33 -0.47 -0.23
N ILE A 127 0.21 0.84 -0.43
CA ILE A 127 -0.15 1.80 0.63
C ILE A 127 -1.48 1.40 1.29
N SER A 128 -2.52 1.16 0.50
CA SER A 128 -3.82 0.77 1.00
C SER A 128 -3.74 -0.50 1.86
N ASN A 129 -3.07 -1.55 1.36
CA ASN A 129 -2.94 -2.81 2.09
C ASN A 129 -2.18 -2.65 3.42
N VAL A 130 -1.08 -1.88 3.45
CA VAL A 130 -0.35 -1.67 4.70
C VAL A 130 -1.09 -0.73 5.65
N ASN A 131 -1.92 0.19 5.17
CA ASN A 131 -2.77 1.01 6.03
C ASN A 131 -3.75 0.17 6.85
N TYR A 132 -4.31 -0.90 6.28
CA TYR A 132 -5.13 -1.86 7.05
C TYR A 132 -4.33 -2.55 8.16
N ILE A 133 -3.07 -2.91 7.91
CA ILE A 133 -2.20 -3.50 8.93
C ILE A 133 -1.89 -2.47 10.03
N LEU A 134 -1.58 -1.23 9.65
CA LEU A 134 -1.21 -0.16 10.57
C LEU A 134 -2.40 0.34 11.40
N ALA A 135 -3.62 0.20 10.90
CA ALA A 135 -4.82 0.53 11.68
C ALA A 135 -4.99 -0.35 12.92
N GLU A 136 -4.43 -1.55 12.91
CA GLU A 136 -4.48 -2.48 14.05
C GLU A 136 -3.30 -2.30 15.03
N GLU A 137 -2.49 -1.27 14.90
CA GLU A 137 -1.27 -1.07 15.73
C GLU A 137 -1.56 -1.16 17.22
N GLU A 138 -2.64 -0.55 17.69
CA GLU A 138 -3.01 -0.52 19.11
C GLU A 138 -3.74 -1.79 19.57
N THR A 139 -4.48 -2.44 18.68
CA THR A 139 -5.36 -3.58 18.98
C THR A 139 -4.72 -4.93 18.71
N MET A 140 -3.68 -4.95 17.88
CA MET A 140 -2.98 -6.16 17.45
C MET A 140 -2.44 -6.96 18.64
N SER A 141 -2.81 -8.23 18.72
CA SER A 141 -2.29 -9.17 19.72
C SER A 141 -0.98 -9.81 19.25
N GLY A 142 -0.12 -10.14 20.22
CA GLY A 142 1.20 -10.72 19.99
C GLY A 142 2.24 -10.16 20.93
N SER A 143 3.44 -10.70 20.91
CA SER A 143 4.57 -10.11 21.64
C SER A 143 5.00 -8.79 21.01
N GLU A 144 5.55 -7.86 21.80
CA GLU A 144 6.07 -6.59 21.28
C GLU A 144 7.09 -6.79 20.15
N THR A 145 7.93 -7.81 20.25
CA THR A 145 8.90 -8.17 19.21
C THR A 145 8.20 -8.55 17.89
N GLU A 146 7.11 -9.32 17.95
CA GLU A 146 6.35 -9.71 16.74
C GLU A 146 5.58 -8.54 16.15
N LYS A 147 4.94 -7.72 17.00
CA LYS A 147 4.25 -6.50 16.56
C LYS A 147 5.23 -5.54 15.89
N ASN A 148 6.34 -5.23 16.54
CA ASN A 148 7.40 -4.38 16.01
C ASN A 148 7.94 -4.90 14.66
N TYR A 149 8.05 -6.23 14.51
CA TYR A 149 8.50 -6.85 13.26
C TYR A 149 7.56 -6.62 12.09
N VAL A 150 6.25 -6.70 12.32
CA VAL A 150 5.24 -6.51 11.27
C VAL A 150 5.01 -5.04 10.99
N LEU A 151 4.73 -4.25 12.03
CA LEU A 151 4.39 -2.84 11.92
C LEU A 151 5.55 -2.02 11.35
N GLY A 152 6.79 -2.28 11.82
CA GLY A 152 7.97 -1.60 11.29
C GLY A 152 8.16 -1.83 9.78
N GLN A 153 7.91 -3.04 9.31
CA GLN A 153 7.95 -3.32 7.87
C GLN A 153 6.80 -2.63 7.11
N ALA A 154 5.58 -2.62 7.67
CA ALA A 154 4.43 -1.95 7.06
C ALA A 154 4.67 -0.44 6.91
N TYR A 155 5.22 0.22 7.95
CA TYR A 155 5.66 1.62 7.87
C TYR A 155 6.72 1.83 6.79
N ALA A 156 7.74 0.98 6.72
CA ALA A 156 8.80 1.09 5.71
C ALA A 156 8.26 0.91 4.28
N VAL A 157 7.30 0.01 4.06
CA VAL A 157 6.64 -0.18 2.77
C VAL A 157 5.82 1.04 2.37
N ARG A 158 5.09 1.65 3.32
CA ARG A 158 4.32 2.87 3.06
C ARG A 158 5.23 4.04 2.70
N ALA A 159 6.27 4.24 3.49
CA ALA A 159 7.27 5.28 3.23
C ALA A 159 7.94 5.13 1.86
N TYR A 160 8.40 3.92 1.55
CA TYR A 160 9.00 3.62 0.25
C TYR A 160 8.03 3.90 -0.91
N SER A 161 6.77 3.49 -0.76
CA SER A 161 5.75 3.69 -1.80
C SER A 161 5.48 5.18 -2.04
N TYR A 162 5.33 5.98 -0.99
CA TYR A 162 5.19 7.43 -1.13
C TYR A 162 6.43 8.11 -1.67
N PHE A 163 7.63 7.67 -1.27
CA PHE A 163 8.88 8.18 -1.81
C PHE A 163 8.99 7.98 -3.33
N MET A 164 8.64 6.80 -3.82
CA MET A 164 8.64 6.52 -5.25
C MET A 164 7.55 7.30 -5.99
N LEU A 165 6.33 7.41 -5.43
CA LEU A 165 5.26 8.23 -5.99
C LEU A 165 5.67 9.70 -6.08
N ALA A 166 6.28 10.26 -5.04
CA ALA A 166 6.76 11.64 -5.03
C ALA A 166 7.78 11.87 -6.15
N GLN A 167 8.77 10.98 -6.31
CA GLN A 167 9.78 11.11 -7.38
C GLN A 167 9.20 11.00 -8.79
N MET A 168 8.15 10.18 -8.99
CA MET A 168 7.58 9.92 -10.31
C MET A 168 6.50 10.95 -10.72
N PHE A 169 5.79 11.53 -9.76
CA PHE A 169 4.57 12.31 -10.03
C PHE A 169 4.63 13.74 -9.51
N SER A 170 5.76 14.18 -8.94
CA SER A 170 5.99 15.56 -8.56
C SER A 170 7.38 16.06 -8.98
N ARG A 171 7.68 17.31 -8.65
CA ARG A 171 9.01 17.88 -8.82
C ARG A 171 9.95 17.41 -7.71
N THR A 172 11.24 17.73 -7.85
CA THR A 172 12.23 17.48 -6.80
C THR A 172 11.85 18.23 -5.52
N TYR A 173 12.31 17.75 -4.37
CA TYR A 173 11.95 18.36 -3.07
C TYR A 173 12.43 19.80 -2.96
N LYS A 174 13.75 20.04 -3.13
CA LYS A 174 14.36 21.34 -2.84
C LYS A 174 13.86 22.44 -3.75
N GLY A 175 13.30 23.48 -3.13
CA GLY A 175 12.74 24.64 -3.82
C GLY A 175 11.31 24.45 -4.36
N HIS A 176 10.66 23.30 -4.09
CA HIS A 176 9.30 23.00 -4.54
C HIS A 176 8.41 22.47 -3.41
N GLU A 177 8.83 22.64 -2.16
CA GLU A 177 8.22 22.06 -0.96
C GLU A 177 6.71 22.34 -0.86
N SER A 178 6.27 23.54 -1.28
CA SER A 178 4.86 23.93 -1.26
C SER A 178 4.05 23.53 -2.50
N GLU A 179 4.69 22.92 -3.51
CA GLU A 179 4.01 22.49 -4.73
C GLU A 179 3.23 21.19 -4.52
N PRO A 180 2.19 20.92 -5.36
CA PRO A 180 1.41 19.70 -5.26
C PRO A 180 2.23 18.44 -5.55
N CYS A 181 2.14 17.44 -4.66
CA CYS A 181 2.77 16.14 -4.79
C CYS A 181 1.74 15.07 -5.20
N VAL A 182 1.29 14.28 -4.24
CA VAL A 182 0.34 13.17 -4.43
C VAL A 182 -0.68 13.15 -3.30
N PRO A 183 -1.89 12.56 -3.49
CA PRO A 183 -2.84 12.39 -2.40
C PRO A 183 -2.26 11.56 -1.26
N LEU A 184 -2.45 12.01 -0.02
CA LEU A 184 -1.88 11.37 1.17
C LEU A 184 -2.97 10.59 1.93
N TYR A 185 -2.89 9.27 1.90
CA TYR A 185 -3.77 8.34 2.62
C TYR A 185 -2.94 7.58 3.67
N THR A 186 -3.24 7.81 4.93
CA THR A 186 -2.56 7.19 6.08
C THR A 186 -3.44 6.20 6.84
N GLU A 187 -4.69 6.10 6.44
CA GLU A 187 -5.73 5.24 7.02
C GLU A 187 -6.30 4.28 5.97
N PRO A 188 -6.96 3.20 6.38
CA PRO A 188 -7.69 2.34 5.47
C PRO A 188 -8.70 3.13 4.62
N THR A 189 -8.84 2.71 3.37
CA THR A 189 -9.80 3.32 2.44
C THR A 189 -10.77 2.26 1.94
N ASP A 190 -12.03 2.65 1.78
CA ASP A 190 -13.11 1.81 1.26
C ASP A 190 -13.86 2.52 0.10
N ILE A 191 -14.95 1.91 -0.35
CA ILE A 191 -15.76 2.43 -1.47
C ILE A 191 -16.44 3.77 -1.13
N ALA A 192 -16.63 4.08 0.15
CA ALA A 192 -17.24 5.32 0.62
C ALA A 192 -16.22 6.42 0.89
N THR A 193 -14.93 6.11 0.84
CA THR A 193 -13.85 7.07 1.10
C THR A 193 -13.83 8.14 0.03
N GLU A 194 -14.00 9.39 0.44
CA GLU A 194 -13.90 10.53 -0.48
C GLU A 194 -12.47 10.70 -1.01
N GLY A 195 -12.35 11.03 -2.29
CA GLY A 195 -11.07 11.31 -2.92
C GLY A 195 -10.41 12.56 -2.32
N LYS A 196 -9.12 12.47 -2.00
CA LYS A 196 -8.32 13.59 -1.50
C LYS A 196 -7.64 14.35 -2.64
N GLY A 197 -7.48 15.67 -2.49
CA GLY A 197 -6.57 16.45 -3.31
C GLY A 197 -5.11 16.04 -3.11
N ARG A 198 -4.22 16.55 -3.95
CA ARG A 198 -2.78 16.36 -3.76
C ARG A 198 -2.31 17.12 -2.52
N ALA A 199 -1.57 16.45 -1.66
CA ALA A 199 -0.81 17.08 -0.59
C ALA A 199 0.40 17.82 -1.18
N THR A 200 1.02 18.68 -0.41
CA THR A 200 2.28 19.35 -0.80
C THR A 200 3.45 18.35 -0.77
N ILE A 201 4.52 18.68 -1.47
CA ILE A 201 5.76 17.89 -1.45
C ILE A 201 6.27 17.80 0.00
N GLU A 202 6.26 18.90 0.73
CA GLU A 202 6.65 18.93 2.16
C GLU A 202 5.85 17.96 3.01
N GLU A 203 4.51 17.98 2.93
CA GLU A 203 3.63 17.09 3.70
C GLU A 203 3.90 15.61 3.40
N VAL A 204 4.12 15.28 2.13
CA VAL A 204 4.42 13.89 1.74
C VAL A 204 5.79 13.44 2.27
N TYR A 205 6.82 14.28 2.17
CA TYR A 205 8.15 13.94 2.69
C TYR A 205 8.21 13.91 4.22
N GLN A 206 7.43 14.72 4.91
CA GLN A 206 7.25 14.64 6.36
C GLN A 206 6.62 13.29 6.76
N GLN A 207 5.59 12.84 6.03
CA GLN A 207 5.00 11.52 6.27
C GLN A 207 6.01 10.39 6.00
N ILE A 208 6.76 10.46 4.90
CA ILE A 208 7.80 9.48 4.56
C ILE A 208 8.83 9.38 5.69
N THR A 209 9.34 10.51 6.16
CA THR A 209 10.34 10.57 7.22
C THR A 209 9.80 10.03 8.54
N SER A 210 8.58 10.43 8.91
CA SER A 210 7.90 9.95 10.12
C SER A 210 7.70 8.43 10.09
N ASP A 211 7.27 7.88 8.96
CA ASP A 211 7.09 6.43 8.79
C ASP A 211 8.44 5.69 8.88
N LEU A 212 9.51 6.23 8.31
CA LEU A 212 10.84 5.62 8.37
C LEU A 212 11.42 5.67 9.78
N ASP A 213 11.18 6.72 10.55
CA ASP A 213 11.62 6.81 11.95
C ASP A 213 10.94 5.77 12.83
N LYS A 214 9.62 5.60 12.66
CA LYS A 214 8.87 4.52 13.31
C LYS A 214 9.38 3.15 12.87
N ALA A 215 9.58 2.94 11.58
CA ALA A 215 10.07 1.68 11.01
C ALA A 215 11.44 1.29 11.60
N ILE A 216 12.39 2.21 11.61
CA ILE A 216 13.74 1.98 12.14
C ILE A 216 13.67 1.63 13.63
N THR A 217 12.93 2.40 14.44
CA THR A 217 12.76 2.16 15.86
C THR A 217 12.14 0.79 16.16
N MET A 218 11.05 0.46 15.46
CA MET A 218 10.36 -0.83 15.65
C MET A 218 11.23 -2.00 15.18
N LEU A 219 11.86 -1.90 14.02
CA LEU A 219 12.70 -2.97 13.46
C LEU A 219 13.96 -3.18 14.27
N GLY A 220 14.54 -2.15 14.89
CA GLY A 220 15.63 -2.26 15.86
C GLY A 220 15.26 -3.10 17.10
N ASN A 221 13.98 -3.09 17.48
CA ASN A 221 13.42 -3.85 18.60
C ASN A 221 12.71 -5.16 18.20
N SER A 222 12.76 -5.55 16.93
CA SER A 222 12.01 -6.69 16.39
C SER A 222 12.75 -8.02 16.34
N GLY A 223 14.00 -8.04 16.82
CA GLY A 223 14.84 -9.24 16.76
C GLY A 223 15.39 -9.55 15.35
N LYS A 224 15.72 -10.79 15.11
CA LYS A 224 16.35 -11.20 13.85
C LYS A 224 15.36 -11.20 12.68
N ARG A 225 15.84 -10.71 11.53
CA ARG A 225 15.15 -10.81 10.24
C ARG A 225 14.78 -12.27 9.92
N LYS A 226 13.49 -12.55 9.72
CA LYS A 226 12.97 -13.91 9.47
C LYS A 226 13.21 -14.40 8.04
N HIS A 227 13.24 -13.48 7.07
CA HIS A 227 13.45 -13.81 5.65
C HIS A 227 14.24 -12.70 4.95
N ILE A 228 15.06 -13.05 3.96
CA ILE A 228 15.92 -12.09 3.25
C ILE A 228 15.14 -11.03 2.48
N SER A 229 13.91 -11.33 2.04
CA SER A 229 13.03 -10.38 1.35
C SER A 229 12.35 -9.39 2.29
N HIS A 230 12.35 -9.63 3.60
CA HIS A 230 11.73 -8.72 4.55
C HIS A 230 12.61 -7.50 4.82
N ILE A 231 11.99 -6.35 5.03
CA ILE A 231 12.69 -5.14 5.45
C ILE A 231 13.14 -5.31 6.89
N ASN A 232 14.41 -5.00 7.18
CA ASN A 232 14.94 -4.88 8.51
C ASN A 232 15.38 -3.43 8.77
N GLU A 233 15.88 -3.15 9.98
CA GLU A 233 16.35 -1.83 10.39
C GLU A 233 17.35 -1.23 9.38
N ALA A 234 18.35 -2.00 8.96
CA ALA A 234 19.36 -1.52 8.01
C ALA A 234 18.79 -1.15 6.63
N VAL A 235 17.79 -1.91 6.15
CA VAL A 235 17.09 -1.58 4.89
C VAL A 235 16.25 -0.31 5.06
N ALA A 236 15.52 -0.17 6.17
CA ALA A 236 14.75 1.04 6.46
C ALA A 236 15.66 2.29 6.58
N SER A 237 16.81 2.15 7.25
CA SER A 237 17.83 3.21 7.34
C SER A 237 18.41 3.56 5.96
N GLY A 238 18.67 2.57 5.12
CA GLY A 238 19.13 2.81 3.74
C GLY A 238 18.09 3.54 2.88
N ILE A 239 16.79 3.25 3.06
CA ILE A 239 15.72 4.00 2.42
C ILE A 239 15.70 5.45 2.95
N LYS A 240 15.83 5.65 4.27
CA LYS A 240 15.87 6.98 4.88
C LYS A 240 17.04 7.82 4.37
N ALA A 241 18.23 7.23 4.24
CA ALA A 241 19.39 7.90 3.67
C ALA A 241 19.12 8.35 2.21
N ARG A 242 18.48 7.52 1.38
CA ARG A 242 18.10 7.90 0.02
C ARG A 242 17.07 9.03 -0.01
N VAL A 243 16.10 9.03 0.90
CA VAL A 243 15.14 10.13 1.06
C VAL A 243 15.86 11.42 1.42
N ALA A 244 16.75 11.36 2.40
CA ALA A 244 17.56 12.50 2.83
C ALA A 244 18.43 13.10 1.71
N LEU A 245 19.02 12.24 0.86
CA LEU A 245 19.76 12.69 -0.34
C LEU A 245 18.88 13.51 -1.29
N VAL A 246 17.64 13.06 -1.54
CA VAL A 246 16.69 13.78 -2.40
C VAL A 246 16.23 15.11 -1.76
N MET A 247 16.13 15.15 -0.44
CA MET A 247 15.82 16.37 0.33
C MET A 247 17.01 17.33 0.46
N GLU A 248 18.21 16.92 0.06
CA GLU A 248 19.49 17.62 0.33
C GLU A 248 19.78 17.77 1.84
N ASP A 249 19.23 16.89 2.66
CA ASP A 249 19.54 16.77 4.09
C ASP A 249 20.78 15.89 4.27
N TRP A 250 21.93 16.49 4.04
CA TRP A 250 23.25 15.80 4.11
C TRP A 250 23.55 15.27 5.51
N GLN A 251 23.01 15.90 6.55
CA GLN A 251 23.22 15.48 7.93
C GLN A 251 22.56 14.13 8.22
N THR A 252 21.34 13.94 7.73
CA THR A 252 20.58 12.70 7.91
C THR A 252 21.05 11.61 6.93
N ALA A 253 21.62 11.99 5.78
CA ALA A 253 22.08 11.06 4.75
C ALA A 253 23.36 10.29 5.13
N LEU A 254 24.16 10.80 6.08
CA LEU A 254 25.40 10.20 6.62
C LEU A 254 25.11 9.28 7.80
#